data_924e3027713ea4db39131daaec2278c5
#
_entry.id   924e3027713ea4db39131daaec2278c5
#
_cell.length_a   1.000
_cell.length_b   1.000
_cell.length_c   1.000
_cell.angle_alpha   90.00
_cell.angle_beta   90.00
_cell.angle_gamma   90.00
#
_symmetry.space_group_name_H-M   'P 1'
#
loop_
_entity.id
_entity.type
_entity.pdbx_description
1 polymer ?
#
loop_
_entity_poly.entity_id
_entity_poly.type
_entity_poly.pdbx_seq_one_letter_code
_entity_poly.pdbx_strand_id
1 'polypeptide(L)'
;GDNKNQTAATEEGGSQASGDVTTIEVYDVAANYQGMQAGWFGDLVKEKFGLELNIFAPNTSGDAAALYQTRCSSGKLGDIILLDNADYLDCVEAGLVMDITDDIWNYPNLAEYKTQIEAFNAQVGDGSKIWGIPTEMTNTSPETYSQSTPFSAPCLPWDYYKELGCPELKNLDDLLDVLEQMQKAHPTN
;
A
#
# COMPACT_ATOMS: atom_id res chain seq x y z
N GLY A 1 -50.39 19.07 -19.20
CA GLY A 1 -49.11 18.89 -19.80
C GLY A 1 -48.05 18.74 -18.72
N ASP A 2 -47.73 17.51 -18.30
CA ASP A 2 -46.75 17.22 -17.26
C ASP A 2 -45.41 16.95 -17.91
N ASN A 3 -44.45 17.80 -17.59
CA ASN A 3 -43.08 17.65 -18.04
C ASN A 3 -42.29 16.91 -16.93
N LYS A 4 -42.07 15.61 -17.11
CA LYS A 4 -41.16 14.82 -16.28
C LYS A 4 -39.75 14.92 -16.85
N ASN A 5 -38.94 15.69 -16.18
CA ASN A 5 -37.50 15.74 -16.42
C ASN A 5 -36.86 14.49 -15.79
N GLN A 6 -36.54 13.49 -16.60
CA GLN A 6 -35.71 12.35 -16.21
C GLN A 6 -34.26 12.73 -16.48
N THR A 7 -33.52 12.97 -15.41
CA THR A 7 -32.06 13.08 -15.46
C THR A 7 -31.52 11.67 -15.71
N ALA A 8 -30.98 11.46 -16.90
CA ALA A 8 -30.26 10.24 -17.24
C ALA A 8 -28.94 10.22 -16.44
N ALA A 9 -28.79 9.24 -15.58
CA ALA A 9 -27.50 8.85 -15.02
C ALA A 9 -26.69 8.24 -16.16
N THR A 10 -25.56 8.86 -16.45
CA THR A 10 -24.57 8.30 -17.37
C THR A 10 -23.95 7.09 -16.68
N GLU A 11 -24.33 5.90 -17.10
CA GLU A 11 -23.59 4.69 -16.77
C GLU A 11 -22.24 4.78 -17.50
N GLU A 12 -21.15 4.95 -16.75
CA GLU A 12 -19.82 4.69 -17.26
C GLU A 12 -19.74 3.20 -17.58
N GLY A 13 -19.86 2.90 -18.85
CA GLY A 13 -19.74 1.55 -19.39
C GLY A 13 -18.33 1.04 -19.14
N GLY A 14 -18.17 0.16 -18.17
CA GLY A 14 -16.99 -0.67 -18.02
C GLY A 14 -16.79 -1.48 -19.29
N SER A 15 -15.75 -1.18 -20.05
CA SER A 15 -15.33 -1.99 -21.19
C SER A 15 -14.94 -3.37 -20.63
N GLN A 16 -15.73 -4.39 -20.89
CA GLN A 16 -15.33 -5.78 -20.69
C GLN A 16 -14.14 -6.06 -21.58
N ALA A 17 -13.00 -6.38 -20.98
CA ALA A 17 -11.82 -6.83 -21.70
C ALA A 17 -12.13 -8.21 -22.31
N SER A 18 -12.51 -8.24 -23.59
CA SER A 18 -12.68 -9.44 -24.39
C SER A 18 -11.38 -9.70 -25.18
N GLY A 19 -10.33 -10.15 -24.50
CA GLY A 19 -9.03 -10.43 -25.08
C GLY A 19 -8.27 -11.47 -24.24
N ASP A 20 -7.10 -11.88 -24.71
CA ASP A 20 -6.22 -12.77 -23.97
C ASP A 20 -5.83 -12.12 -22.63
N VAL A 21 -5.93 -12.90 -21.55
CA VAL A 21 -5.53 -12.46 -20.22
C VAL A 21 -4.00 -12.40 -20.13
N THR A 22 -3.47 -11.27 -19.67
CA THR A 22 -2.03 -11.07 -19.49
C THR A 22 -1.65 -11.25 -18.04
N THR A 23 -0.66 -12.09 -17.76
CA THR A 23 -0.09 -12.22 -16.42
C THR A 23 0.99 -11.17 -16.24
N ILE A 24 0.91 -10.39 -15.15
CA ILE A 24 1.94 -9.45 -14.72
C ILE A 24 2.56 -9.91 -13.40
N GLU A 25 3.85 -9.65 -13.25
CA GLU A 25 4.60 -9.98 -12.05
C GLU A 25 4.63 -8.77 -11.11
N VAL A 26 4.18 -8.98 -9.87
CA VAL A 26 4.19 -7.95 -8.82
C VAL A 26 5.20 -8.37 -7.75
N TYR A 27 6.29 -7.62 -7.63
CA TYR A 27 7.22 -7.78 -6.51
C TYR A 27 6.76 -6.84 -5.38
N ASP A 28 6.44 -7.38 -4.23
CA ASP A 28 5.84 -6.63 -3.14
C ASP A 28 6.45 -7.00 -1.78
N VAL A 29 7.26 -6.10 -1.21
CA VAL A 29 7.92 -6.29 0.09
C VAL A 29 6.95 -6.31 1.27
N ALA A 30 5.74 -5.78 1.09
CA ALA A 30 4.72 -5.73 2.14
C ALA A 30 3.72 -6.91 2.07
N ALA A 31 3.74 -7.68 0.97
CA ALA A 31 2.78 -8.75 0.78
C ALA A 31 3.01 -9.94 1.72
N ASN A 32 1.90 -10.50 2.20
CA ASN A 32 1.86 -11.73 3.01
C ASN A 32 1.37 -12.94 2.21
N TYR A 33 1.33 -12.83 0.91
CA TYR A 33 0.87 -13.85 -0.02
C TYR A 33 1.81 -13.93 -1.22
N GLN A 34 2.10 -15.14 -1.68
CA GLN A 34 2.90 -15.39 -2.88
C GLN A 34 2.14 -16.29 -3.85
N GLY A 35 2.30 -16.03 -5.14
CA GLY A 35 1.66 -16.76 -6.23
C GLY A 35 0.56 -15.96 -6.91
N MET A 36 -0.28 -16.66 -7.69
CA MET A 36 -1.36 -16.03 -8.44
C MET A 36 -2.42 -15.47 -7.50
N GLN A 37 -2.71 -14.17 -7.63
CA GLN A 37 -3.78 -13.52 -6.88
C GLN A 37 -5.14 -14.17 -7.23
N ALA A 38 -5.87 -14.59 -6.21
CA ALA A 38 -7.15 -15.26 -6.33
C ALA A 38 -8.24 -14.54 -5.52
N GLY A 39 -9.46 -15.08 -5.57
CA GLY A 39 -10.62 -14.52 -4.90
C GLY A 39 -11.16 -13.27 -5.60
N TRP A 40 -12.08 -12.58 -4.93
CA TRP A 40 -12.83 -11.46 -5.51
C TRP A 40 -11.97 -10.37 -6.15
N PHE A 41 -10.80 -10.09 -5.55
CA PHE A 41 -9.89 -9.07 -6.09
C PHE A 41 -9.21 -9.53 -7.38
N GLY A 42 -8.72 -10.77 -7.43
CA GLY A 42 -8.17 -11.35 -8.65
C GLY A 42 -9.19 -11.40 -9.78
N ASP A 43 -10.42 -11.80 -9.46
CA ASP A 43 -11.53 -11.84 -10.43
C ASP A 43 -11.85 -10.43 -10.96
N LEU A 44 -11.89 -9.43 -10.08
CA LEU A 44 -12.14 -8.03 -10.45
C LEU A 44 -11.04 -7.47 -11.37
N VAL A 45 -9.78 -7.74 -11.06
CA VAL A 45 -8.64 -7.30 -11.89
C VAL A 45 -8.70 -7.95 -13.26
N LYS A 46 -9.01 -9.23 -13.30
CA LYS A 46 -9.15 -9.97 -14.56
C LYS A 46 -10.32 -9.42 -15.40
N GLU A 47 -11.48 -9.21 -14.78
CA GLU A 47 -12.66 -8.69 -15.48
C GLU A 47 -12.45 -7.27 -16.02
N LYS A 48 -11.89 -6.37 -15.20
CA LYS A 48 -11.74 -4.96 -15.56
C LYS A 48 -10.58 -4.67 -16.49
N PHE A 49 -9.47 -5.38 -16.31
CA PHE A 49 -8.22 -5.04 -16.97
C PHE A 49 -7.66 -6.14 -17.88
N GLY A 50 -8.23 -7.33 -17.86
CA GLY A 50 -7.69 -8.49 -18.57
C GLY A 50 -6.34 -8.93 -18.03
N LEU A 51 -6.08 -8.73 -16.73
CA LEU A 51 -4.81 -9.02 -16.07
C LEU A 51 -4.97 -10.09 -15.00
N GLU A 52 -3.93 -10.90 -14.83
CA GLU A 52 -3.71 -11.76 -13.67
C GLU A 52 -2.42 -11.32 -12.97
N LEU A 53 -2.46 -11.26 -11.62
CA LEU A 53 -1.33 -10.82 -10.82
C LEU A 53 -0.60 -12.02 -10.23
N ASN A 54 0.68 -12.16 -10.56
CA ASN A 54 1.56 -13.14 -9.93
C ASN A 54 2.44 -12.43 -8.91
N ILE A 55 2.18 -12.66 -7.63
CA ILE A 55 2.80 -11.94 -6.51
C ILE A 55 4.09 -12.65 -6.09
N PHE A 56 5.18 -11.89 -6.02
CA PHE A 56 6.46 -12.30 -5.45
C PHE A 56 6.65 -11.54 -4.12
N ALA A 57 6.49 -12.26 -3.01
CA ALA A 57 6.51 -11.69 -1.67
C ALA A 57 7.74 -12.17 -0.89
N PRO A 58 8.76 -11.33 -0.68
CA PRO A 58 9.95 -11.70 0.09
C PRO A 58 9.63 -12.23 1.49
N ASN A 59 8.64 -11.64 2.17
CA ASN A 59 8.24 -12.04 3.52
C ASN A 59 7.78 -13.51 3.62
N THR A 60 7.35 -14.12 2.53
CA THR A 60 6.83 -15.49 2.51
C THR A 60 7.78 -16.46 1.81
N SER A 61 8.90 -16.00 1.27
CA SER A 61 9.81 -16.80 0.44
C SER A 61 10.78 -17.68 1.23
N GLY A 62 10.86 -17.49 2.55
CA GLY A 62 11.85 -18.15 3.40
C GLY A 62 13.24 -17.50 3.41
N ASP A 63 13.67 -16.90 2.31
CA ASP A 63 14.89 -16.09 2.18
C ASP A 63 14.59 -14.86 1.31
N ALA A 64 14.22 -13.78 1.96
CA ALA A 64 13.86 -12.52 1.32
C ALA A 64 15.03 -11.91 0.53
N ALA A 65 16.24 -11.97 1.08
CA ALA A 65 17.42 -11.40 0.46
C ALA A 65 17.82 -12.17 -0.80
N ALA A 66 17.75 -13.50 -0.75
CA ALA A 66 18.05 -14.34 -1.93
C ALA A 66 17.04 -14.12 -3.06
N LEU A 67 15.75 -13.99 -2.73
CA LEU A 67 14.72 -13.68 -3.73
C LEU A 67 14.99 -12.33 -4.40
N TYR A 68 15.23 -11.28 -3.60
CA TYR A 68 15.54 -9.95 -4.11
C TYR A 68 16.79 -9.95 -5.01
N GLN A 69 17.90 -10.48 -4.52
CA GLN A 69 19.15 -10.52 -5.27
C GLN A 69 19.03 -11.32 -6.59
N THR A 70 18.33 -12.45 -6.56
CA THR A 70 18.12 -13.26 -7.74
C THR A 70 17.34 -12.51 -8.81
N ARG A 71 16.29 -11.82 -8.42
CA ARG A 71 15.45 -11.04 -9.33
C ARG A 71 16.20 -9.81 -9.86
N CYS A 72 16.91 -9.08 -9.01
CA CYS A 72 17.74 -7.95 -9.43
C CYS A 72 18.83 -8.39 -10.41
N SER A 73 19.52 -9.50 -10.14
CA SER A 73 20.58 -10.04 -11.01
C SER A 73 20.06 -10.51 -12.36
N SER A 74 18.80 -10.90 -12.45
CA SER A 74 18.15 -11.26 -13.72
C SER A 74 17.75 -10.04 -14.57
N GLY A 75 17.88 -8.82 -14.02
CA GLY A 75 17.43 -7.58 -14.66
C GLY A 75 15.92 -7.44 -14.71
N LYS A 76 15.17 -8.29 -13.99
CA LYS A 76 13.71 -8.27 -13.95
C LYS A 76 13.21 -8.47 -12.53
N LEU A 77 13.04 -7.37 -11.80
CA LEU A 77 12.51 -7.42 -10.45
C LEU A 77 11.00 -7.69 -10.45
N GLY A 78 10.24 -7.01 -11.29
CA GLY A 78 8.81 -7.18 -11.51
C GLY A 78 8.28 -6.22 -12.58
N ASP A 79 7.04 -6.40 -13.00
CA ASP A 79 6.34 -5.44 -13.85
C ASP A 79 5.76 -4.30 -12.99
N ILE A 80 5.27 -4.63 -11.79
CA ILE A 80 4.95 -3.67 -10.72
C ILE A 80 5.85 -4.01 -9.53
N ILE A 81 6.48 -2.97 -8.95
CA ILE A 81 7.48 -3.16 -7.91
C ILE A 81 7.11 -2.26 -6.72
N LEU A 82 6.86 -2.87 -5.55
CA LEU A 82 6.70 -2.18 -4.27
C LEU A 82 7.95 -2.44 -3.43
N LEU A 83 8.64 -1.37 -3.07
CA LEU A 83 9.94 -1.40 -2.38
C LEU A 83 9.91 -0.59 -1.10
N ASP A 84 10.82 -0.93 -0.20
CA ASP A 84 11.23 -0.01 0.84
C ASP A 84 12.09 1.13 0.26
N ASN A 85 12.09 2.29 0.91
CA ASN A 85 12.87 3.44 0.45
C ASN A 85 14.37 3.16 0.34
N ALA A 86 14.89 2.24 1.16
CA ALA A 86 16.31 1.87 1.13
C ALA A 86 16.73 1.23 -0.20
N ASP A 87 15.87 0.41 -0.80
CA ASP A 87 16.15 -0.30 -2.04
C ASP A 87 15.79 0.52 -3.29
N TYR A 88 15.03 1.60 -3.12
CA TYR A 88 14.52 2.39 -4.24
C TYR A 88 15.64 3.04 -5.06
N LEU A 89 16.60 3.68 -4.41
CA LEU A 89 17.73 4.33 -5.06
C LEU A 89 18.56 3.31 -5.86
N ASP A 90 18.89 2.19 -5.24
CA ASP A 90 19.67 1.12 -5.87
C ASP A 90 18.94 0.56 -7.12
N CYS A 91 17.63 0.43 -7.05
CA CYS A 91 16.82 -0.02 -8.19
C CYS A 91 16.80 0.98 -9.34
N VAL A 92 16.77 2.29 -9.06
CA VAL A 92 16.88 3.34 -10.07
C VAL A 92 18.25 3.29 -10.75
N GLU A 93 19.33 3.25 -9.95
CA GLU A 93 20.70 3.21 -10.45
C GLU A 93 21.00 1.93 -11.27
N ALA A 94 20.41 0.81 -10.87
CA ALA A 94 20.54 -0.46 -11.58
C ALA A 94 19.64 -0.55 -12.84
N GLY A 95 18.79 0.44 -13.11
CA GLY A 95 17.87 0.44 -14.26
C GLY A 95 16.76 -0.61 -14.16
N LEU A 96 16.35 -0.96 -12.93
CA LEU A 96 15.29 -1.93 -12.65
C LEU A 96 13.90 -1.30 -12.64
N VAL A 97 13.81 0.02 -12.64
CA VAL A 97 12.57 0.79 -12.66
C VAL A 97 12.53 1.70 -13.88
N MET A 98 11.33 1.95 -14.38
CA MET A 98 11.10 2.75 -15.59
C MET A 98 10.92 4.23 -15.24
N ASP A 99 11.44 5.11 -16.09
CA ASP A 99 11.12 6.53 -16.07
C ASP A 99 9.67 6.74 -16.54
N ILE A 100 8.82 7.27 -15.68
CA ILE A 100 7.40 7.51 -15.92
C ILE A 100 7.05 8.99 -16.01
N THR A 101 8.05 9.86 -16.15
CA THR A 101 7.89 11.32 -16.13
C THR A 101 6.85 11.82 -17.12
N ASP A 102 6.90 11.31 -18.35
CA ASP A 102 6.02 11.79 -19.43
C ASP A 102 4.58 11.30 -19.29
N ASP A 103 4.36 10.19 -18.60
CA ASP A 103 3.07 9.52 -18.52
C ASP A 103 2.28 9.84 -17.25
N ILE A 104 2.98 10.02 -16.12
CA ILE A 104 2.34 10.09 -14.80
C ILE A 104 1.31 11.22 -14.68
N TRP A 105 1.52 12.35 -15.31
CA TRP A 105 0.64 13.52 -15.20
C TRP A 105 -0.61 13.43 -16.07
N ASN A 106 -0.73 12.40 -16.88
CA ASN A 106 -1.95 12.07 -17.62
C ASN A 106 -3.06 11.50 -16.71
N TYR A 107 -2.73 11.19 -15.47
CA TYR A 107 -3.65 10.65 -14.46
C TYR A 107 -4.07 11.73 -13.47
N PRO A 108 -5.31 12.25 -13.53
CA PRO A 108 -5.76 13.38 -12.71
C PRO A 108 -5.59 13.15 -11.21
N ASN A 109 -5.87 11.94 -10.75
CA ASN A 109 -5.74 11.59 -9.33
C ASN A 109 -4.29 11.67 -8.81
N LEU A 110 -3.29 11.49 -9.67
CA LEU A 110 -1.88 11.63 -9.31
C LEU A 110 -1.43 13.09 -9.39
N ALA A 111 -2.04 13.88 -10.25
CA ALA A 111 -1.71 15.29 -10.41
C ALA A 111 -1.96 16.12 -9.14
N GLU A 112 -2.91 15.71 -8.30
CA GLU A 112 -3.16 16.32 -6.99
C GLU A 112 -1.98 16.18 -6.02
N TYR A 113 -1.16 15.15 -6.21
CA TYR A 113 0.02 14.85 -5.38
C TYR A 113 1.34 15.20 -6.05
N LYS A 114 1.29 16.02 -7.10
CA LYS A 114 2.48 16.34 -7.90
C LYS A 114 3.66 16.80 -7.05
N THR A 115 3.42 17.72 -6.12
CA THR A 115 4.48 18.27 -5.25
C THR A 115 5.14 17.16 -4.40
N GLN A 116 4.36 16.24 -3.87
CA GLN A 116 4.85 15.15 -3.03
C GLN A 116 5.63 14.12 -3.85
N ILE A 117 5.12 13.78 -5.04
CA ILE A 117 5.77 12.85 -5.96
C ILE A 117 7.09 13.42 -6.46
N GLU A 118 7.13 14.69 -6.87
CA GLU A 118 8.35 15.38 -7.27
C GLU A 118 9.37 15.47 -6.14
N ALA A 119 8.94 15.84 -4.93
CA ALA A 119 9.81 15.92 -3.76
C ALA A 119 10.40 14.57 -3.37
N PHE A 120 9.65 13.49 -3.50
CA PHE A 120 10.14 12.14 -3.29
C PHE A 120 11.21 11.78 -4.32
N ASN A 121 10.94 12.00 -5.60
CA ASN A 121 11.85 11.66 -6.68
C ASN A 121 13.08 12.58 -6.75
N ALA A 122 13.03 13.80 -6.19
CA ALA A 122 14.17 14.70 -6.07
C ALA A 122 15.30 14.14 -5.18
N GLN A 123 15.06 13.08 -4.43
CA GLN A 123 16.09 12.37 -3.66
C GLN A 123 16.93 11.44 -4.55
N VAL A 124 16.54 11.25 -5.81
CA VAL A 124 17.16 10.32 -6.75
C VAL A 124 17.62 11.09 -7.98
N GLY A 125 18.88 10.94 -8.33
CA GLY A 125 19.47 11.61 -9.48
C GLY A 125 19.46 13.15 -9.34
N ASP A 126 19.08 13.86 -10.40
CA ASP A 126 18.98 15.33 -10.44
C ASP A 126 17.55 15.83 -10.13
N GLY A 127 16.63 14.94 -9.78
CA GLY A 127 15.24 15.26 -9.47
C GLY A 127 14.38 15.63 -10.67
N SER A 128 14.90 15.54 -11.89
CA SER A 128 14.15 15.89 -13.13
C SER A 128 13.22 14.76 -13.61
N LYS A 129 13.40 13.56 -13.07
CA LYS A 129 12.67 12.36 -13.49
C LYS A 129 11.83 11.77 -12.39
N ILE A 130 10.76 11.13 -12.80
CA ILE A 130 9.87 10.39 -11.90
C ILE A 130 10.05 8.89 -12.15
N TRP A 131 10.55 8.20 -11.11
CA TRP A 131 10.85 6.78 -11.13
C TRP A 131 9.88 5.96 -10.27
N GLY A 132 9.23 6.61 -9.30
CA GLY A 132 8.35 5.95 -8.37
C GLY A 132 7.29 6.87 -7.79
N ILE A 133 6.25 6.24 -7.28
CA ILE A 133 5.13 6.90 -6.61
C ILE A 133 5.15 6.45 -5.15
N PRO A 134 5.25 7.38 -4.17
CA PRO A 134 5.13 7.02 -2.75
C PRO A 134 3.77 6.35 -2.47
N THR A 135 3.78 5.30 -1.66
CA THR A 135 2.54 4.60 -1.27
C THR A 135 1.74 5.37 -0.22
N GLU A 136 2.40 6.26 0.51
CA GLU A 136 1.79 7.11 1.54
C GLU A 136 2.05 8.57 1.21
N MET A 137 1.00 9.29 0.86
CA MET A 137 1.03 10.70 0.51
C MET A 137 -0.14 11.45 1.12
N THR A 138 0.07 12.73 1.42
CA THR A 138 -1.00 13.65 1.78
C THR A 138 -0.86 14.96 1.02
N ASN A 139 -1.96 15.53 0.60
CA ASN A 139 -2.03 16.87 0.03
C ASN A 139 -2.49 17.92 1.06
N THR A 140 -2.67 17.52 2.32
CA THR A 140 -3.01 18.45 3.40
C THR A 140 -1.76 19.04 4.05
N SER A 141 -1.85 20.30 4.50
CA SER A 141 -0.78 20.90 5.29
C SER A 141 -0.60 20.17 6.62
N PRO A 142 0.67 19.99 7.09
CA PRO A 142 0.92 19.44 8.42
C PRO A 142 0.20 20.19 9.54
N GLU A 143 -0.04 21.50 9.38
CA GLU A 143 -0.76 22.35 10.33
C GLU A 143 -2.26 22.05 10.39
N THR A 144 -2.83 21.54 9.31
CA THR A 144 -4.23 21.16 9.21
C THR A 144 -4.45 19.66 9.33
N TYR A 145 -3.37 18.88 9.38
CA TYR A 145 -3.45 17.46 9.54
C TYR A 145 -3.96 17.09 10.93
N SER A 146 -5.11 16.45 10.98
CA SER A 146 -5.67 15.88 12.19
C SER A 146 -5.58 14.36 12.11
N GLN A 147 -4.69 13.78 12.88
CA GLN A 147 -4.61 12.34 13.01
C GLN A 147 -5.76 11.84 13.90
N SER A 148 -6.89 11.53 13.28
CA SER A 148 -8.05 10.98 13.98
C SER A 148 -7.90 9.53 14.37
N THR A 149 -7.09 8.78 13.60
CA THR A 149 -6.82 7.36 13.83
C THR A 149 -5.32 7.11 13.67
N PRO A 150 -4.61 6.70 14.72
CA PRO A 150 -3.20 6.37 14.59
C PRO A 150 -3.03 5.14 13.70
N PHE A 151 -1.99 5.16 12.86
CA PHE A 151 -1.65 4.03 11.98
C PHE A 151 -1.31 2.77 12.80
N SER A 152 -0.60 2.95 13.91
CA SER A 152 -0.37 1.91 14.89
C SER A 152 -0.37 2.51 16.30
N ALA A 153 -0.95 1.78 17.23
CA ALA A 153 -0.97 2.16 18.63
C ALA A 153 -0.98 0.91 19.51
N PRO A 154 -0.46 0.99 20.75
CA PRO A 154 -0.68 -0.04 21.75
C PRO A 154 -2.17 -0.21 21.99
N CYS A 155 -2.64 -1.45 21.93
CA CYS A 155 -4.03 -1.79 22.19
C CYS A 155 -4.14 -2.71 23.39
N LEU A 156 -5.21 -2.55 24.18
CA LEU A 156 -5.57 -3.42 25.29
C LEU A 156 -6.86 -4.17 24.98
N PRO A 157 -7.04 -5.40 25.49
CA PRO A 157 -8.32 -6.08 25.48
C PRO A 157 -9.35 -5.27 26.25
N TRP A 158 -10.31 -4.70 25.54
CA TRP A 158 -11.28 -3.76 26.12
C TRP A 158 -12.09 -4.36 27.25
N ASP A 159 -12.49 -5.63 27.13
CA ASP A 159 -13.28 -6.30 28.18
C ASP A 159 -12.50 -6.44 29.47
N TYR A 160 -11.22 -6.82 29.41
CA TYR A 160 -10.35 -6.91 30.58
C TYR A 160 -10.09 -5.55 31.24
N TYR A 161 -9.93 -4.51 30.40
CA TYR A 161 -9.77 -3.15 30.89
C TYR A 161 -11.00 -2.64 31.64
N LYS A 162 -12.20 -2.95 31.14
CA LYS A 162 -13.47 -2.65 31.81
C LYS A 162 -13.61 -3.37 33.16
N GLU A 163 -13.21 -4.63 33.22
CA GLU A 163 -13.24 -5.42 34.47
C GLU A 163 -12.39 -4.79 35.57
N LEU A 164 -11.31 -4.11 35.22
CA LEU A 164 -10.47 -3.36 36.13
C LEU A 164 -11.02 -1.97 36.50
N GLY A 165 -12.19 -1.59 35.97
CA GLY A 165 -12.83 -0.31 36.23
C GLY A 165 -12.28 0.86 35.39
N CYS A 166 -11.64 0.58 34.26
CA CYS A 166 -11.07 1.57 33.36
C CYS A 166 -10.10 2.55 34.06
N PRO A 167 -9.05 2.09 34.72
CA PRO A 167 -8.13 2.96 35.45
C PRO A 167 -7.47 3.99 34.51
N GLU A 168 -7.25 5.20 35.00
CA GLU A 168 -6.58 6.23 34.22
C GLU A 168 -5.14 5.86 33.94
N LEU A 169 -4.69 5.99 32.68
CA LEU A 169 -3.31 5.75 32.23
C LEU A 169 -2.63 7.07 31.93
N LYS A 170 -1.68 7.48 32.78
CA LYS A 170 -0.95 8.76 32.65
C LYS A 170 0.47 8.55 32.14
N ASN A 171 1.03 7.40 32.34
CA ASN A 171 2.40 7.03 32.02
C ASN A 171 2.54 5.54 31.77
N LEU A 172 3.76 5.08 31.44
CA LEU A 172 4.05 3.67 31.17
C LEU A 172 3.96 2.79 32.41
N ASP A 173 4.23 3.31 33.59
CA ASP A 173 4.13 2.53 34.85
C ASP A 173 2.66 2.17 35.13
N ASP A 174 1.74 3.12 34.95
CA ASP A 174 0.30 2.86 35.04
C ASP A 174 -0.15 1.78 34.03
N LEU A 175 0.40 1.80 32.83
CA LEU A 175 0.12 0.78 31.81
C LEU A 175 0.64 -0.60 32.24
N LEU A 176 1.85 -0.68 32.78
CA LEU A 176 2.43 -1.92 33.26
C LEU A 176 1.62 -2.52 34.42
N ASP A 177 1.19 -1.69 35.36
CA ASP A 177 0.33 -2.11 36.47
C ASP A 177 -1.01 -2.68 35.98
N VAL A 178 -1.61 -2.06 34.97
CA VAL A 178 -2.85 -2.54 34.33
C VAL A 178 -2.63 -3.87 33.63
N LEU A 179 -1.53 -4.00 32.86
CA LEU A 179 -1.19 -5.26 32.18
C LEU A 179 -0.96 -6.41 33.16
N GLU A 180 -0.26 -6.15 34.28
CA GLU A 180 -0.07 -7.15 35.34
C GLU A 180 -1.40 -7.59 35.98
N GLN A 181 -2.29 -6.64 36.23
CA GLN A 181 -3.62 -6.95 36.78
C GLN A 181 -4.46 -7.77 35.79
N MET A 182 -4.43 -7.40 34.49
CA MET A 182 -5.08 -8.19 33.44
C MET A 182 -4.54 -9.61 33.38
N GLN A 183 -3.21 -9.76 33.41
CA GLN A 183 -2.57 -11.08 33.37
C GLN A 183 -2.92 -11.94 34.60
N LYS A 184 -3.01 -11.33 35.79
CA LYS A 184 -3.43 -12.04 37.00
C LYS A 184 -4.88 -12.48 36.95
N ALA A 185 -5.76 -11.67 36.38
CA ALA A 185 -7.19 -11.97 36.24
C ALA A 185 -7.45 -12.98 35.10
N HIS A 186 -6.65 -12.93 34.03
CA HIS A 186 -6.78 -13.77 32.82
C HIS A 186 -5.44 -14.44 32.50
N PRO A 187 -4.98 -15.40 33.32
CA PRO A 187 -3.71 -16.06 33.04
C PRO A 187 -3.79 -16.85 31.75
N THR A 188 -2.84 -16.63 30.85
CA THR A 188 -2.63 -17.47 29.66
C THR A 188 -1.81 -18.69 30.09
N ASN A 189 -2.31 -19.88 29.82
CA ASN A 189 -1.58 -21.14 30.05
C ASN A 189 -0.49 -21.33 28.99
#